data_c116ce949f1dd8d324d7d8f5c0a2e321
#
_entry.id   c116ce949f1dd8d324d7d8f5c0a2e321
#
_cell.length_a   1.000
_cell.length_b   1.000
_cell.length_c   1.000
_cell.angle_alpha   90.00
_cell.angle_beta   90.00
_cell.angle_gamma   90.00
#
_symmetry.space_group_name_H-M   'P 1'
#
loop_
_entity.id
_entity.type
_entity.pdbx_description
1 polymer ?
#
loop_
_entity_poly.entity_id
_entity_poly.type
_entity_poly.pdbx_seq_one_letter_code
_entity_poly.pdbx_strand_id
1 'polypeptide(L)'
;MNHAVAVFSPNAVLNKNAVRALVAVQIAIVVLLWVFSPFVLLPKPGEVLSAFSDLWEQGLGAELITSFLLNVQAIAVSTVVSLLLAYATVMPFFRPIVALLSKLRLLSLVGLTFFFTLMARSGHELKLSLLVFSVSVFFVTGMADVINGVPKEMFDLARTLRMGEWRVVWEVIVLGQIDQVFDVLRQNAAMGWMMLTMVEGIVRSEGGVGTVLLDQNHHFRLAAVFAIQLTILLLGLFQDFSIGVAKNMLCPYAALTLERK
;
A
#
# COMPACT_ATOMS: atom_id res chain seq x y z
N MET A 1 37.52 14.43 1.05
CA MET A 1 37.00 13.20 1.67
C MET A 1 36.44 12.36 0.53
N ASN A 2 37.01 11.17 0.27
CA ASN A 2 36.63 10.37 -0.90
C ASN A 2 35.15 10.04 -0.83
N HIS A 3 34.41 10.31 -1.91
CA HIS A 3 32.95 10.03 -2.02
C HIS A 3 32.59 8.59 -1.65
N ALA A 4 33.49 7.64 -1.87
CA ALA A 4 33.32 6.24 -1.49
C ALA A 4 33.25 6.01 0.05
N VAL A 5 33.98 6.79 0.84
CA VAL A 5 33.99 6.67 2.31
C VAL A 5 32.73 7.29 2.91
N ALA A 6 32.19 8.35 2.27
CA ALA A 6 30.94 8.98 2.72
C ALA A 6 29.72 8.07 2.57
N VAL A 7 29.72 7.13 1.61
CA VAL A 7 28.62 6.17 1.39
C VAL A 7 28.45 5.20 2.57
N PHE A 8 29.53 4.89 3.28
CA PHE A 8 29.54 3.97 4.44
C PHE A 8 29.60 4.71 5.79
N SER A 9 29.58 6.05 5.78
CA SER A 9 29.60 6.84 7.01
C SER A 9 28.17 7.03 7.54
N PRO A 10 27.89 6.76 8.82
CA PRO A 10 26.57 7.00 9.40
C PRO A 10 26.23 8.49 9.36
N ASN A 11 24.98 8.82 9.07
CA ASN A 11 24.43 10.18 9.00
C ASN A 11 25.06 11.11 7.93
N ALA A 12 25.80 10.56 6.96
CA ALA A 12 26.33 11.38 5.86
C ALA A 12 25.22 11.76 4.88
N VAL A 13 25.12 13.06 4.59
CA VAL A 13 24.21 13.58 3.57
C VAL A 13 24.85 13.39 2.19
N LEU A 14 24.26 12.52 1.37
CA LEU A 14 24.71 12.26 0.01
C LEU A 14 24.03 13.21 -0.98
N ASN A 15 24.78 13.67 -1.98
CA ASN A 15 24.21 14.43 -3.08
C ASN A 15 23.21 13.54 -3.88
N LYS A 16 22.15 14.16 -4.42
CA LYS A 16 21.10 13.47 -5.23
C LYS A 16 21.68 12.59 -6.35
N ASN A 17 22.78 13.04 -6.99
CA ASN A 17 23.46 12.28 -8.04
C ASN A 17 24.20 11.04 -7.47
N ALA A 18 24.80 11.15 -6.29
CA ALA A 18 25.44 10.04 -5.60
C ALA A 18 24.41 8.97 -5.16
N VAL A 19 23.25 9.41 -4.68
CA VAL A 19 22.13 8.49 -4.34
C VAL A 19 21.65 7.76 -5.58
N ARG A 20 21.44 8.45 -6.71
CA ARG A 20 21.03 7.83 -7.98
C ARG A 20 22.05 6.82 -8.48
N ALA A 21 23.35 7.15 -8.44
CA ALA A 21 24.42 6.24 -8.82
C ALA A 21 24.46 4.99 -7.91
N LEU A 22 24.28 5.17 -6.61
CA LEU A 22 24.24 4.08 -5.64
C LEU A 22 23.05 3.14 -5.90
N VAL A 23 21.87 3.69 -6.12
CA VAL A 23 20.68 2.91 -6.48
C VAL A 23 20.89 2.16 -7.80
N ALA A 24 21.46 2.81 -8.82
CA ALA A 24 21.75 2.16 -10.10
C ALA A 24 22.73 0.98 -9.95
N VAL A 25 23.79 1.15 -9.14
CA VAL A 25 24.75 0.07 -8.84
C VAL A 25 24.07 -1.09 -8.10
N GLN A 26 23.23 -0.79 -7.11
CA GLN A 26 22.48 -1.83 -6.37
C GLN A 26 21.54 -2.61 -7.30
N ILE A 27 20.80 -1.92 -8.17
CA ILE A 27 19.93 -2.57 -9.16
C ILE A 27 20.76 -3.42 -10.12
N ALA A 28 21.90 -2.90 -10.61
CA ALA A 28 22.79 -3.65 -11.51
C ALA A 28 23.32 -4.93 -10.84
N ILE A 29 23.70 -4.87 -9.56
CA ILE A 29 24.14 -6.05 -8.79
C ILE A 29 23.01 -7.08 -8.69
N VAL A 30 21.79 -6.66 -8.36
CA VAL A 30 20.64 -7.57 -8.26
C VAL A 30 20.34 -8.24 -9.61
N VAL A 31 20.36 -7.47 -10.71
CA VAL A 31 20.14 -8.00 -12.05
C VAL A 31 21.25 -8.98 -12.46
N LEU A 32 22.52 -8.65 -12.17
CA LEU A 32 23.65 -9.55 -12.44
C LEU A 32 23.52 -10.86 -11.64
N LEU A 33 23.19 -10.77 -10.35
CA LEU A 33 22.96 -11.94 -9.50
C LEU A 33 21.81 -12.79 -10.04
N TRP A 34 20.76 -12.17 -10.57
CA TRP A 34 19.65 -12.88 -11.19
C TRP A 34 20.06 -13.60 -12.49
N VAL A 35 20.74 -12.89 -13.38
CA VAL A 35 21.20 -13.45 -14.69
C VAL A 35 22.18 -14.61 -14.50
N PHE A 36 23.11 -14.48 -13.55
CA PHE A 36 24.15 -15.47 -13.26
C PHE A 36 23.78 -16.45 -12.13
N SER A 37 22.51 -16.44 -11.71
CA SER A 37 22.05 -17.34 -10.65
C SER A 37 22.26 -18.82 -11.02
N PRO A 38 22.89 -19.63 -10.17
CA PRO A 38 23.05 -21.05 -10.37
C PRO A 38 21.76 -21.86 -10.07
N PHE A 39 20.72 -21.20 -9.55
CA PHE A 39 19.49 -21.88 -9.16
C PHE A 39 18.63 -22.20 -10.38
N VAL A 40 18.47 -23.49 -10.69
CA VAL A 40 17.66 -24.00 -11.81
C VAL A 40 16.17 -23.61 -11.66
N LEU A 41 15.69 -23.46 -10.43
CA LEU A 41 14.29 -23.06 -10.16
C LEU A 41 14.02 -21.57 -10.38
N LEU A 42 15.05 -20.74 -10.47
CA LEU A 42 14.88 -19.31 -10.74
C LEU A 42 14.86 -19.07 -12.26
N PRO A 43 13.71 -18.68 -12.84
CA PRO A 43 13.62 -18.49 -14.29
C PRO A 43 14.53 -17.37 -14.75
N LYS A 44 15.18 -17.56 -15.89
CA LYS A 44 16.06 -16.54 -16.49
C LYS A 44 15.24 -15.35 -17.01
N PRO A 45 15.81 -14.14 -17.04
CA PRO A 45 15.10 -12.96 -17.54
C PRO A 45 14.47 -13.13 -18.93
N GLY A 46 15.13 -13.85 -19.83
CA GLY A 46 14.57 -14.17 -21.16
C GLY A 46 13.33 -15.05 -21.11
N GLU A 47 13.28 -16.03 -20.22
CA GLU A 47 12.11 -16.90 -20.02
C GLU A 47 10.94 -16.14 -19.40
N VAL A 48 11.24 -15.19 -18.51
CA VAL A 48 10.22 -14.32 -17.91
C VAL A 48 9.61 -13.39 -18.95
N LEU A 49 10.43 -12.82 -19.85
CA LEU A 49 9.95 -11.96 -20.94
C LEU A 49 9.10 -12.73 -21.95
N SER A 50 9.51 -13.93 -22.36
CA SER A 50 8.70 -14.77 -23.25
C SER A 50 7.37 -15.16 -22.58
N ALA A 51 7.39 -15.57 -21.30
CA ALA A 51 6.19 -15.90 -20.56
C ALA A 51 5.25 -14.68 -20.40
N PHE A 52 5.80 -13.47 -20.25
CA PHE A 52 5.01 -12.25 -20.23
C PHE A 52 4.31 -12.02 -21.59
N SER A 53 5.01 -12.19 -22.72
CA SER A 53 4.42 -12.06 -24.05
C SER A 53 3.27 -13.05 -24.25
N ASP A 54 3.47 -14.32 -23.90
CA ASP A 54 2.47 -15.37 -24.00
C ASP A 54 1.22 -15.08 -23.15
N LEU A 55 1.42 -14.61 -21.92
CA LEU A 55 0.33 -14.21 -21.01
C LEU A 55 -0.42 -12.99 -21.52
N TRP A 56 0.30 -12.04 -22.14
CA TRP A 56 -0.31 -10.85 -22.70
C TRP A 56 -1.26 -11.19 -23.85
N GLU A 57 -0.85 -12.12 -24.74
CA GLU A 57 -1.70 -12.66 -25.81
C GLU A 57 -2.92 -13.43 -25.26
N GLN A 58 -2.80 -14.06 -24.10
CA GLN A 58 -3.87 -14.76 -23.41
C GLN A 58 -4.85 -13.83 -22.66
N GLY A 59 -4.62 -12.50 -22.69
CA GLY A 59 -5.53 -11.53 -22.11
C GLY A 59 -5.16 -11.02 -20.72
N LEU A 60 -3.92 -11.23 -20.26
CA LEU A 60 -3.43 -10.71 -18.97
C LEU A 60 -3.71 -9.20 -18.79
N GLY A 61 -3.66 -8.41 -19.88
CA GLY A 61 -3.91 -6.97 -19.81
C GLY A 61 -5.31 -6.62 -19.30
N ALA A 62 -6.34 -7.37 -19.71
CA ALA A 62 -7.71 -7.17 -19.24
C ALA A 62 -7.84 -7.50 -17.74
N GLU A 63 -7.23 -8.60 -17.31
CA GLU A 63 -7.21 -9.01 -15.90
C GLU A 63 -6.48 -7.99 -15.02
N LEU A 64 -5.37 -7.43 -15.48
CA LEU A 64 -4.62 -6.37 -14.77
C LEU A 64 -5.46 -5.09 -14.60
N ILE A 65 -6.19 -4.68 -15.65
CA ILE A 65 -7.06 -3.50 -15.57
C ILE A 65 -8.19 -3.75 -14.58
N THR A 66 -8.83 -4.91 -14.63
CA THR A 66 -9.91 -5.29 -13.71
C THR A 66 -9.40 -5.27 -12.26
N SER A 67 -8.27 -5.89 -11.98
CA SER A 67 -7.64 -5.92 -10.65
C SER A 67 -7.21 -4.53 -10.18
N PHE A 68 -6.65 -3.71 -11.08
CA PHE A 68 -6.24 -2.34 -10.75
C PHE A 68 -7.45 -1.47 -10.36
N LEU A 69 -8.54 -1.54 -11.14
CA LEU A 69 -9.77 -0.79 -10.84
C LEU A 69 -10.39 -1.23 -9.52
N LEU A 70 -10.44 -2.55 -9.28
CA LEU A 70 -10.94 -3.10 -8.02
C LEU A 70 -10.08 -2.63 -6.82
N ASN A 71 -8.74 -2.62 -6.97
CA ASN A 71 -7.83 -2.14 -5.94
C ASN A 71 -8.04 -0.64 -5.63
N VAL A 72 -8.12 0.20 -6.67
CA VAL A 72 -8.37 1.64 -6.52
C VAL A 72 -9.72 1.89 -5.84
N GLN A 73 -10.77 1.18 -6.25
CA GLN A 73 -12.09 1.27 -5.64
C GLN A 73 -12.07 0.86 -4.17
N ALA A 74 -11.42 -0.27 -3.85
CA ALA A 74 -11.30 -0.75 -2.48
C ALA A 74 -10.52 0.24 -1.60
N ILE A 75 -9.41 0.79 -2.09
CA ILE A 75 -8.62 1.79 -1.36
C ILE A 75 -9.42 3.07 -1.13
N ALA A 76 -10.15 3.56 -2.14
CA ALA A 76 -10.97 4.77 -2.00
C ALA A 76 -12.05 4.59 -0.92
N VAL A 77 -12.81 3.49 -0.97
CA VAL A 77 -13.85 3.19 0.03
C VAL A 77 -13.22 2.98 1.41
N SER A 78 -12.13 2.20 1.50
CA SER A 78 -11.43 1.96 2.76
C SER A 78 -10.90 3.24 3.38
N THR A 79 -10.37 4.16 2.58
CA THR A 79 -9.87 5.46 3.05
C THR A 79 -10.98 6.26 3.70
N VAL A 80 -12.14 6.39 3.03
CA VAL A 80 -13.28 7.14 3.58
C VAL A 80 -13.76 6.51 4.89
N VAL A 81 -14.01 5.20 4.89
CA VAL A 81 -14.48 4.47 6.09
C VAL A 81 -13.48 4.61 7.24
N SER A 82 -12.19 4.42 6.95
CA SER A 82 -11.14 4.45 7.97
C SER A 82 -10.89 5.83 8.55
N LEU A 83 -10.95 6.88 7.73
CA LEU A 83 -10.82 8.26 8.21
C LEU A 83 -12.01 8.63 9.11
N LEU A 84 -13.23 8.26 8.73
CA LEU A 84 -14.41 8.49 9.57
C LEU A 84 -14.27 7.79 10.93
N LEU A 85 -13.86 6.52 10.94
CA LEU A 85 -13.65 5.75 12.17
C LEU A 85 -12.50 6.31 13.02
N ALA A 86 -11.38 6.66 12.38
CA ALA A 86 -10.22 7.20 13.09
C ALA A 86 -10.53 8.56 13.71
N TYR A 87 -11.16 9.46 12.98
CA TYR A 87 -11.56 10.76 13.54
C TYR A 87 -12.67 10.65 14.60
N ALA A 88 -13.52 9.62 14.53
CA ALA A 88 -14.49 9.34 15.59
C ALA A 88 -13.80 9.03 16.94
N THR A 89 -12.54 8.59 16.97
CA THR A 89 -11.79 8.31 18.22
C THR A 89 -11.57 9.56 19.09
N VAL A 90 -11.72 10.75 18.53
CA VAL A 90 -11.71 12.01 19.29
C VAL A 90 -12.80 11.98 20.36
N MET A 91 -13.94 11.39 20.05
CA MET A 91 -15.02 11.17 21.02
C MET A 91 -14.70 9.92 21.87
N PRO A 92 -14.67 10.05 23.22
CA PRO A 92 -14.31 8.95 24.12
C PRO A 92 -15.14 7.67 23.91
N PHE A 93 -16.40 7.82 23.50
CA PHE A 93 -17.32 6.70 23.23
C PHE A 93 -16.81 5.76 22.14
N PHE A 94 -16.17 6.29 21.09
CA PHE A 94 -15.72 5.47 19.94
C PHE A 94 -14.34 4.84 20.14
N ARG A 95 -13.55 5.30 21.12
CA ARG A 95 -12.20 4.77 21.39
C ARG A 95 -12.16 3.26 21.58
N PRO A 96 -12.99 2.65 22.45
CA PRO A 96 -12.95 1.20 22.64
C PRO A 96 -13.41 0.43 21.41
N ILE A 97 -14.36 0.98 20.63
CA ILE A 97 -14.85 0.36 19.38
C ILE A 97 -13.73 0.31 18.35
N VAL A 98 -13.04 1.43 18.13
CA VAL A 98 -11.91 1.48 17.17
C VAL A 98 -10.75 0.63 17.65
N ALA A 99 -10.45 0.59 18.94
CA ALA A 99 -9.44 -0.31 19.50
C ALA A 99 -9.79 -1.80 19.27
N LEU A 100 -11.07 -2.17 19.34
CA LEU A 100 -11.53 -3.51 19.00
C LEU A 100 -11.39 -3.78 17.49
N LEU A 101 -11.82 -2.84 16.64
CA LEU A 101 -11.69 -2.93 15.18
C LEU A 101 -10.23 -3.12 14.77
N SER A 102 -9.30 -2.39 15.36
CA SER A 102 -7.87 -2.55 15.10
C SER A 102 -7.34 -3.95 15.40
N LYS A 103 -7.96 -4.68 16.34
CA LYS A 103 -7.58 -6.07 16.66
C LYS A 103 -8.12 -7.07 15.64
N LEU A 104 -9.15 -6.71 14.84
CA LEU A 104 -9.69 -7.58 13.80
C LEU A 104 -8.67 -7.89 12.68
N ARG A 105 -7.57 -7.15 12.59
CA ARG A 105 -6.43 -7.48 11.71
C ARG A 105 -5.81 -8.86 11.98
N LEU A 106 -6.08 -9.44 13.15
CA LEU A 106 -5.62 -10.79 13.52
C LEU A 106 -6.52 -11.89 12.96
N LEU A 107 -7.68 -11.54 12.41
CA LEU A 107 -8.58 -12.53 11.79
C LEU A 107 -8.06 -12.95 10.42
N SER A 108 -8.15 -14.23 10.13
CA SER A 108 -7.81 -14.77 8.82
C SER A 108 -8.87 -14.39 7.78
N LEU A 109 -8.44 -13.79 6.65
CA LEU A 109 -9.33 -13.48 5.53
C LEU A 109 -10.02 -14.74 4.98
N VAL A 110 -9.31 -15.86 4.94
CA VAL A 110 -9.86 -17.14 4.47
C VAL A 110 -11.09 -17.54 5.29
N GLY A 111 -11.01 -17.43 6.61
CA GLY A 111 -12.15 -17.72 7.49
C GLY A 111 -13.30 -16.73 7.32
N LEU A 112 -12.98 -15.47 7.09
CA LEU A 112 -13.98 -14.42 6.88
C LEU A 112 -14.72 -14.54 5.55
N THR A 113 -14.10 -15.14 4.53
CA THR A 113 -14.73 -15.33 3.20
C THR A 113 -16.10 -15.99 3.32
N PHE A 114 -16.24 -16.97 4.20
CA PHE A 114 -17.54 -17.64 4.42
C PHE A 114 -18.63 -16.66 4.85
N PHE A 115 -18.35 -15.78 5.82
CA PHE A 115 -19.33 -14.82 6.30
C PHE A 115 -19.67 -13.78 5.23
N PHE A 116 -18.67 -13.27 4.52
CA PHE A 116 -18.89 -12.30 3.43
C PHE A 116 -19.64 -12.92 2.25
N THR A 117 -19.44 -14.22 1.96
CA THR A 117 -20.19 -14.93 0.91
C THR A 117 -21.70 -14.98 1.21
N LEU A 118 -22.07 -15.09 2.48
CA LEU A 118 -23.50 -15.09 2.87
C LEU A 118 -24.15 -13.71 2.70
N MET A 119 -23.36 -12.64 2.68
CA MET A 119 -23.85 -11.27 2.57
C MET A 119 -23.76 -10.72 1.14
N ALA A 120 -22.79 -11.20 0.35
CA ALA A 120 -22.55 -10.72 -1.01
C ALA A 120 -23.55 -11.30 -2.00
N ARG A 121 -23.98 -10.48 -2.95
CA ARG A 121 -24.89 -10.87 -4.03
C ARG A 121 -24.16 -11.28 -5.30
N SER A 122 -22.92 -10.85 -5.46
CA SER A 122 -22.07 -11.13 -6.63
C SER A 122 -20.62 -11.39 -6.20
N GLY A 123 -19.83 -12.02 -7.07
CA GLY A 123 -18.40 -12.23 -6.84
C GLY A 123 -17.62 -10.93 -6.71
N HIS A 124 -18.01 -9.91 -7.47
CA HIS A 124 -17.42 -8.57 -7.39
C HIS A 124 -17.65 -7.92 -6.01
N GLU A 125 -18.89 -7.95 -5.51
CA GLU A 125 -19.22 -7.44 -4.17
C GLU A 125 -18.46 -8.19 -3.08
N LEU A 126 -18.30 -9.50 -3.22
CA LEU A 126 -17.54 -10.33 -2.31
C LEU A 126 -16.07 -9.91 -2.27
N LYS A 127 -15.42 -9.78 -3.44
CA LYS A 127 -14.03 -9.32 -3.53
C LYS A 127 -13.87 -7.93 -2.94
N LEU A 128 -14.74 -6.98 -3.34
CA LEU A 128 -14.68 -5.61 -2.87
C LEU A 128 -14.86 -5.53 -1.35
N SER A 129 -15.85 -6.21 -0.79
CA SER A 129 -16.11 -6.18 0.65
C SER A 129 -14.98 -6.78 1.49
N LEU A 130 -14.38 -7.90 1.04
CA LEU A 130 -13.20 -8.49 1.66
C LEU A 130 -11.99 -7.56 1.62
N LEU A 131 -11.75 -6.90 0.48
CA LEU A 131 -10.67 -5.94 0.31
C LEU A 131 -10.87 -4.70 1.18
N VAL A 132 -12.07 -4.11 1.14
CA VAL A 132 -12.42 -2.94 1.95
C VAL A 132 -12.25 -3.26 3.43
N PHE A 133 -12.74 -4.40 3.90
CA PHE A 133 -12.56 -4.82 5.28
C PHE A 133 -11.09 -4.93 5.64
N SER A 134 -10.31 -5.71 4.88
CA SER A 134 -8.90 -5.96 5.20
C SER A 134 -8.06 -4.67 5.19
N VAL A 135 -8.20 -3.83 4.16
CA VAL A 135 -7.46 -2.56 4.07
C VAL A 135 -7.91 -1.59 5.16
N SER A 136 -9.23 -1.49 5.44
CA SER A 136 -9.75 -0.57 6.46
C SER A 136 -9.20 -0.86 7.85
N VAL A 137 -9.08 -2.12 8.24
CA VAL A 137 -8.57 -2.49 9.57
C VAL A 137 -7.11 -2.02 9.77
N PHE A 138 -6.26 -2.17 8.75
CA PHE A 138 -4.89 -1.66 8.79
C PHE A 138 -4.84 -0.14 8.74
N PHE A 139 -5.65 0.47 7.88
CA PHE A 139 -5.71 1.92 7.74
C PHE A 139 -6.18 2.60 9.03
N VAL A 140 -7.25 2.12 9.66
CA VAL A 140 -7.74 2.63 10.95
C VAL A 140 -6.66 2.56 12.01
N THR A 141 -5.89 1.46 12.05
CA THR A 141 -4.78 1.31 13.00
C THR A 141 -3.70 2.37 12.75
N GLY A 142 -3.25 2.51 11.51
CA GLY A 142 -2.24 3.53 11.15
C GLY A 142 -2.70 4.95 11.45
N MET A 143 -3.96 5.28 11.16
CA MET A 143 -4.51 6.59 11.48
C MET A 143 -4.70 6.83 12.99
N ALA A 144 -5.08 5.80 13.74
CA ALA A 144 -5.14 5.90 15.21
C ALA A 144 -3.75 6.20 15.80
N ASP A 145 -2.69 5.58 15.27
CA ASP A 145 -1.33 5.85 15.70
C ASP A 145 -0.90 7.29 15.35
N VAL A 146 -1.27 7.80 14.17
CA VAL A 146 -1.03 9.20 13.77
C VAL A 146 -1.73 10.16 14.73
N ILE A 147 -3.02 9.95 15.02
CA ILE A 147 -3.80 10.81 15.91
C ILE A 147 -3.24 10.81 17.35
N ASN A 148 -2.85 9.63 17.85
CA ASN A 148 -2.26 9.49 19.18
C ASN A 148 -0.85 10.10 19.26
N GLY A 149 -0.14 10.17 18.13
CA GLY A 149 1.20 10.76 18.01
C GLY A 149 1.22 12.29 17.98
N VAL A 150 0.06 12.96 17.88
CA VAL A 150 0.01 14.42 17.86
C VAL A 150 0.49 14.99 19.19
N PRO A 151 1.52 15.88 19.21
CA PRO A 151 2.06 16.46 20.44
C PRO A 151 1.01 17.28 21.20
N LYS A 152 1.02 17.17 22.53
CA LYS A 152 0.10 17.93 23.40
C LYS A 152 0.23 19.43 23.24
N GLU A 153 1.44 19.90 22.96
CA GLU A 153 1.77 21.30 22.74
C GLU A 153 0.96 21.92 21.61
N MET A 154 0.61 21.16 20.58
CA MET A 154 -0.24 21.62 19.46
C MET A 154 -1.67 21.91 19.95
N PHE A 155 -2.22 21.06 20.82
CA PHE A 155 -3.53 21.29 21.42
C PHE A 155 -3.52 22.51 22.38
N ASP A 156 -2.47 22.65 23.18
CA ASP A 156 -2.32 23.76 24.11
C ASP A 156 -2.15 25.08 23.37
N LEU A 157 -1.38 25.10 22.26
CA LEU A 157 -1.25 26.25 21.39
C LEU A 157 -2.62 26.66 20.82
N ALA A 158 -3.38 25.73 20.28
CA ALA A 158 -4.71 26.00 19.73
C ALA A 158 -5.67 26.56 20.79
N ARG A 159 -5.60 26.06 22.04
CA ARG A 159 -6.38 26.59 23.17
C ARG A 159 -5.97 28.00 23.63
N THR A 160 -4.66 28.30 23.57
CA THR A 160 -4.20 29.68 23.86
C THR A 160 -4.74 30.68 22.84
N LEU A 161 -5.00 30.24 21.60
CA LEU A 161 -5.67 31.02 20.55
C LEU A 161 -7.21 31.08 20.73
N ARG A 162 -7.73 30.60 21.90
CA ARG A 162 -9.16 30.53 22.23
C ARG A 162 -10.02 29.79 21.21
N MET A 163 -9.47 28.74 20.56
CA MET A 163 -10.24 27.89 19.67
C MET A 163 -11.16 26.97 20.47
N GLY A 164 -12.41 26.81 20.00
CA GLY A 164 -13.33 25.83 20.60
C GLY A 164 -12.85 24.39 20.30
N GLU A 165 -13.19 23.42 21.16
CA GLU A 165 -12.69 22.03 21.07
C GLU A 165 -12.90 21.40 19.68
N TRP A 166 -14.04 21.60 19.03
CA TRP A 166 -14.28 21.09 17.67
C TRP A 166 -13.39 21.75 16.61
N ARG A 167 -13.06 23.03 16.78
CA ARG A 167 -12.13 23.73 15.90
C ARG A 167 -10.70 23.25 16.12
N VAL A 168 -10.32 22.96 17.35
CA VAL A 168 -9.02 22.34 17.67
C VAL A 168 -8.90 20.97 16.99
N VAL A 169 -9.93 20.13 17.05
CA VAL A 169 -9.94 18.84 16.35
C VAL A 169 -9.77 19.02 14.86
N TRP A 170 -10.50 19.95 14.25
CA TRP A 170 -10.44 20.20 12.82
C TRP A 170 -9.07 20.72 12.37
N GLU A 171 -8.53 21.73 13.05
CA GLU A 171 -7.25 22.36 12.68
C GLU A 171 -6.03 21.49 13.01
N VAL A 172 -6.02 20.83 14.18
CA VAL A 172 -4.84 20.10 14.66
C VAL A 172 -4.84 18.64 14.19
N ILE A 173 -6.00 17.96 14.23
CA ILE A 173 -6.08 16.55 13.91
C ILE A 173 -6.40 16.34 12.43
N VAL A 174 -7.42 17.00 11.87
CA VAL A 174 -7.84 16.75 10.51
C VAL A 174 -6.88 17.45 9.51
N LEU A 175 -6.77 18.78 9.61
CA LEU A 175 -5.94 19.56 8.67
C LEU A 175 -4.45 19.43 8.98
N GLY A 176 -4.06 19.40 10.24
CA GLY A 176 -2.67 19.34 10.66
C GLY A 176 -1.98 18.00 10.35
N GLN A 177 -2.73 16.93 10.12
CA GLN A 177 -2.19 15.59 9.84
C GLN A 177 -2.48 15.08 8.42
N ILE A 178 -2.90 15.94 7.49
CA ILE A 178 -3.21 15.52 6.11
C ILE A 178 -2.01 14.86 5.43
N ASP A 179 -0.80 15.35 5.65
CA ASP A 179 0.43 14.76 5.11
C ASP A 179 0.63 13.31 5.60
N GLN A 180 0.33 13.05 6.88
CA GLN A 180 0.40 11.71 7.46
C GLN A 180 -0.70 10.78 6.91
N VAL A 181 -1.89 11.32 6.60
CA VAL A 181 -2.95 10.56 5.92
C VAL A 181 -2.44 9.99 4.60
N PHE A 182 -1.71 10.80 3.81
CA PHE A 182 -1.12 10.32 2.56
C PHE A 182 -0.05 9.25 2.78
N ASP A 183 0.74 9.34 3.84
CA ASP A 183 1.75 8.32 4.16
C ASP A 183 1.10 7.00 4.57
N VAL A 184 0.05 7.06 5.40
CA VAL A 184 -0.76 5.88 5.75
C VAL A 184 -1.47 5.32 4.52
N LEU A 185 -2.00 6.17 3.62
CA LEU A 185 -2.62 5.77 2.36
C LEU A 185 -1.62 5.01 1.45
N ARG A 186 -0.41 5.51 1.27
CA ARG A 186 0.65 4.85 0.49
C ARG A 186 0.99 3.47 1.04
N GLN A 187 1.17 3.37 2.35
CA GLN A 187 1.47 2.11 3.02
C GLN A 187 0.33 1.10 2.83
N ASN A 188 -0.92 1.54 2.98
CA ASN A 188 -2.08 0.67 2.80
C ASN A 188 -2.35 0.33 1.33
N ALA A 189 -1.99 1.21 0.38
CA ALA A 189 -2.06 0.91 -1.05
C ALA A 189 -1.14 -0.24 -1.44
N ALA A 190 0.07 -0.31 -0.87
CA ALA A 190 0.98 -1.43 -1.07
C ALA A 190 0.43 -2.74 -0.47
N MET A 191 -0.14 -2.68 0.75
CA MET A 191 -0.83 -3.84 1.35
C MET A 191 -2.06 -4.26 0.54
N GLY A 192 -2.76 -3.29 -0.09
CA GLY A 192 -3.91 -3.53 -0.95
C GLY A 192 -3.60 -4.51 -2.08
N TRP A 193 -2.45 -4.38 -2.76
CA TRP A 193 -2.04 -5.32 -3.81
C TRP A 193 -1.82 -6.73 -3.28
N MET A 194 -1.20 -6.89 -2.12
CA MET A 194 -0.99 -8.19 -1.50
C MET A 194 -2.33 -8.86 -1.13
N MET A 195 -3.25 -8.09 -0.54
CA MET A 195 -4.58 -8.60 -0.18
C MET A 195 -5.44 -8.87 -1.41
N LEU A 196 -5.33 -8.04 -2.47
CA LEU A 196 -6.04 -8.21 -3.73
C LEU A 196 -5.72 -9.56 -4.38
N THR A 197 -4.44 -9.88 -4.54
CA THR A 197 -4.01 -11.15 -5.15
C THR A 197 -4.51 -12.35 -4.34
N MET A 198 -4.52 -12.25 -3.01
CA MET A 198 -5.05 -13.29 -2.13
C MET A 198 -6.57 -13.43 -2.29
N VAL A 199 -7.32 -12.33 -2.27
CA VAL A 199 -8.80 -12.34 -2.40
C VAL A 199 -9.22 -12.86 -3.77
N GLU A 200 -8.57 -12.43 -4.86
CA GLU A 200 -8.84 -12.93 -6.20
C GLU A 200 -8.48 -14.41 -6.36
N GLY A 201 -7.44 -14.88 -5.68
CA GLY A 201 -7.07 -16.29 -5.64
C GLY A 201 -8.12 -17.17 -4.93
N ILE A 202 -8.79 -16.64 -3.91
CA ILE A 202 -9.86 -17.32 -3.19
C ILE A 202 -11.17 -17.25 -3.97
N VAL A 203 -11.54 -16.05 -4.47
CA VAL A 203 -12.79 -15.78 -5.19
C VAL A 203 -12.53 -15.79 -6.69
N ARG A 204 -12.48 -16.97 -7.28
CA ARG A 204 -12.10 -17.15 -8.70
C ARG A 204 -13.18 -16.79 -9.72
N SER A 205 -14.43 -16.62 -9.29
CA SER A 205 -15.60 -16.49 -10.16
C SER A 205 -15.56 -15.28 -11.13
N GLU A 206 -14.80 -14.24 -10.77
CA GLU A 206 -14.76 -12.96 -11.51
C GLU A 206 -13.38 -12.70 -12.16
N GLY A 207 -12.52 -13.70 -12.26
CA GLY A 207 -11.17 -13.54 -12.81
C GLY A 207 -10.26 -12.69 -11.91
N GLY A 208 -9.37 -11.92 -12.53
CA GLY A 208 -8.39 -11.05 -11.88
C GLY A 208 -6.98 -11.64 -11.90
N VAL A 209 -5.99 -10.76 -11.72
CA VAL A 209 -4.56 -11.13 -11.79
C VAL A 209 -4.17 -12.16 -10.73
N GLY A 210 -4.78 -12.14 -9.55
CA GLY A 210 -4.55 -13.12 -8.50
C GLY A 210 -5.04 -14.51 -8.87
N THR A 211 -6.14 -14.61 -9.63
CA THR A 211 -6.64 -15.87 -10.17
C THR A 211 -5.66 -16.46 -11.18
N VAL A 212 -5.18 -15.63 -12.13
CA VAL A 212 -4.17 -16.04 -13.13
C VAL A 212 -2.87 -16.47 -12.45
N LEU A 213 -2.41 -15.68 -11.47
CA LEU A 213 -1.21 -16.00 -10.69
C LEU A 213 -1.30 -17.37 -10.01
N LEU A 214 -2.43 -17.65 -9.36
CA LEU A 214 -2.64 -18.91 -8.66
C LEU A 214 -2.75 -20.09 -9.63
N ASP A 215 -3.35 -19.89 -10.81
CA ASP A 215 -3.44 -20.89 -11.86
C ASP A 215 -2.05 -21.26 -12.42
N GLN A 216 -1.23 -20.25 -12.74
CA GLN A 216 0.15 -20.50 -13.19
C GLN A 216 0.99 -21.17 -12.11
N ASN A 217 0.77 -20.83 -10.83
CA ASN A 217 1.46 -21.46 -9.71
C ASN A 217 1.07 -22.95 -9.56
N HIS A 218 -0.21 -23.29 -9.70
CA HIS A 218 -0.68 -24.68 -9.69
C HIS A 218 -0.10 -25.54 -10.82
N HIS A 219 0.19 -24.94 -11.97
CA HIS A 219 0.82 -25.60 -13.11
C HIS A 219 2.35 -25.55 -13.06
N PHE A 220 2.96 -25.08 -11.97
CA PHE A 220 4.41 -24.94 -11.80
C PHE A 220 5.11 -24.14 -12.91
N ARG A 221 4.41 -23.21 -13.56
CA ARG A 221 4.95 -22.30 -14.58
C ARG A 221 5.67 -21.12 -13.95
N LEU A 222 6.85 -21.35 -13.38
CA LEU A 222 7.58 -20.36 -12.59
C LEU A 222 7.89 -19.08 -13.36
N ALA A 223 8.24 -19.17 -14.65
CA ALA A 223 8.50 -17.99 -15.48
C ALA A 223 7.26 -17.08 -15.59
N ALA A 224 6.06 -17.66 -15.76
CA ALA A 224 4.79 -16.95 -15.80
C ALA A 224 4.45 -16.31 -14.46
N VAL A 225 4.65 -17.04 -13.35
CA VAL A 225 4.47 -16.50 -11.98
C VAL A 225 5.37 -15.29 -11.75
N PHE A 226 6.65 -15.37 -12.12
CA PHE A 226 7.59 -14.24 -12.02
C PHE A 226 7.18 -13.06 -12.89
N ALA A 227 6.74 -13.30 -14.13
CA ALA A 227 6.25 -12.26 -15.03
C ALA A 227 5.07 -11.49 -14.42
N ILE A 228 4.08 -12.21 -13.88
CA ILE A 228 2.92 -11.61 -13.22
C ILE A 228 3.35 -10.81 -11.97
N GLN A 229 4.22 -11.37 -11.13
CA GLN A 229 4.71 -10.70 -9.92
C GLN A 229 5.46 -9.40 -10.24
N LEU A 230 6.31 -9.40 -11.27
CA LEU A 230 7.00 -8.18 -11.71
C LEU A 230 6.01 -7.13 -12.24
N THR A 231 4.96 -7.56 -12.95
CA THR A 231 3.93 -6.66 -13.45
C THR A 231 3.14 -6.03 -12.30
N ILE A 232 2.76 -6.82 -11.30
CA ILE A 232 2.09 -6.32 -10.08
C ILE A 232 3.01 -5.32 -9.35
N LEU A 233 4.29 -5.62 -9.23
CA LEU A 233 5.27 -4.71 -8.62
C LEU A 233 5.33 -3.37 -9.37
N LEU A 234 5.38 -3.38 -10.71
CA LEU A 234 5.41 -2.16 -11.51
C LEU A 234 4.13 -1.34 -11.36
N LEU A 235 2.95 -1.99 -11.34
CA LEU A 235 1.68 -1.31 -11.08
C LEU A 235 1.61 -0.74 -9.67
N GLY A 236 2.09 -1.48 -8.68
CA GLY A 236 2.18 -1.01 -7.29
C GLY A 236 3.10 0.20 -7.15
N LEU A 237 4.26 0.19 -7.79
CA LEU A 237 5.18 1.34 -7.84
C LEU A 237 4.56 2.55 -8.55
N PHE A 238 3.85 2.32 -9.66
CA PHE A 238 3.11 3.38 -10.35
C PHE A 238 2.04 4.01 -9.45
N GLN A 239 1.28 3.19 -8.73
CA GLN A 239 0.27 3.65 -7.80
C GLN A 239 0.89 4.43 -6.62
N ASP A 240 1.99 3.92 -6.03
CA ASP A 240 2.72 4.60 -4.96
C ASP A 240 3.25 5.96 -5.42
N PHE A 241 3.84 6.02 -6.61
CA PHE A 241 4.30 7.27 -7.22
C PHE A 241 3.14 8.25 -7.43
N SER A 242 1.99 7.78 -7.92
CA SER A 242 0.80 8.62 -8.16
C SER A 242 0.27 9.23 -6.87
N ILE A 243 0.19 8.44 -5.79
CA ILE A 243 -0.21 8.94 -4.46
C ILE A 243 0.84 9.94 -3.91
N GLY A 244 2.13 9.66 -4.13
CA GLY A 244 3.21 10.57 -3.75
C GLY A 244 3.14 11.93 -4.46
N VAL A 245 2.81 11.93 -5.76
CA VAL A 245 2.58 13.17 -6.53
C VAL A 245 1.36 13.92 -5.98
N ALA A 246 0.25 13.22 -5.71
CA ALA A 246 -0.94 13.81 -5.12
C ALA A 246 -0.64 14.44 -3.74
N LYS A 247 0.14 13.75 -2.89
CA LYS A 247 0.62 14.31 -1.60
C LYS A 247 1.37 15.63 -1.81
N ASN A 248 2.34 15.66 -2.73
CA ASN A 248 3.15 16.87 -2.97
C ASN A 248 2.33 18.05 -3.53
N MET A 249 1.28 17.74 -4.31
CA MET A 249 0.38 18.77 -4.84
C MET A 249 -0.55 19.35 -3.76
N LEU A 250 -1.06 18.50 -2.88
CA LEU A 250 -2.01 18.89 -1.84
C LEU A 250 -1.34 19.40 -0.56
N CYS A 251 -0.12 18.93 -0.27
CA CYS A 251 0.63 19.27 0.93
C CYS A 251 2.03 19.81 0.59
N PRO A 252 2.16 20.96 -0.10
CA PRO A 252 3.46 21.50 -0.47
C PRO A 252 4.34 21.86 0.74
N TYR A 253 3.74 22.12 1.90
CA TYR A 253 4.44 22.41 3.16
C TYR A 253 5.18 21.19 3.72
N ALA A 254 4.79 19.97 3.38
CA ALA A 254 5.46 18.76 3.84
C ALA A 254 6.92 18.67 3.34
N ALA A 255 7.24 19.28 2.19
CA ALA A 255 8.60 19.33 1.67
C ALA A 255 9.52 20.21 2.55
N LEU A 256 8.99 21.24 3.19
CA LEU A 256 9.76 22.15 4.05
C LEU A 256 10.24 21.50 5.37
N THR A 257 9.51 20.49 5.85
CA THR A 257 9.90 19.74 7.06
C THR A 257 11.03 18.74 6.79
N LEU A 258 11.20 18.26 5.56
CA LEU A 258 12.26 17.34 5.17
C LEU A 258 13.64 18.04 5.04
N GLU A 259 13.67 19.34 4.76
CA GLU A 259 14.93 20.11 4.68
C GLU A 259 15.54 20.41 6.05
N ARG A 260 14.80 20.19 7.13
CA ARG A 260 15.23 20.45 8.52
C ARG A 260 15.83 19.23 9.24
N LYS A 261 15.86 18.06 8.60
CA LYS A 261 16.52 16.83 9.06
C LYS A 261 17.76 16.59 8.22
#